data_dca3abee8a4b14a1cbaf362cc1887565
#
_entry.id   dca3abee8a4b14a1cbaf362cc1887565
#
_cell.length_a   1.000
_cell.length_b   1.000
_cell.length_c   1.000
_cell.angle_alpha   90.00
_cell.angle_beta   90.00
_cell.angle_gamma   90.00
#
_symmetry.space_group_name_H-M   'P 1'
#
loop_
_entity.id
_entity.type
_entity.pdbx_description
1 polymer ?
#
loop_
_entity_poly.entity_id
_entity_poly.type
_entity_poly.pdbx_seq_one_letter_code
_entity_poly.pdbx_strand_id
1 'polypeptide(L)'
;GLVSTMASGLKSQFGTMGKPFNAGIAASNAVKAAKLSELNFISNPDGLGSSQGFIETHSPNTHLSVYNRSTRLPFRFDKVNYKLHACCHGLHAAIEALNIAKTEKYLSPQGVRAINITVSSSWRGVCDIEKPQTGLQGKFSYHYIAALVICGFNTAALDSFFDEMLANIEINNQMRKITVSFNENMEDSYSSVIVHSEGLSEKNFEFDLKKNQKAIDAYPRLKDKAESLLDKEKTKTLYSLLSDKDNCSAQAIGSWIRAF
;
A
#
# COMPACT_ATOMS: atom_id res chain seq x y z
N GLY A 1 -7.70 -24.51 -13.65
CA GLY A 1 -8.49 -25.25 -12.64
C GLY A 1 -7.73 -25.38 -11.33
N LEU A 2 -6.60 -26.09 -11.29
CA LEU A 2 -5.90 -26.45 -10.04
C LEU A 2 -5.58 -25.26 -9.13
N VAL A 3 -5.15 -24.13 -9.67
CA VAL A 3 -4.78 -22.94 -8.88
C VAL A 3 -5.95 -22.36 -8.06
N SER A 4 -7.21 -22.55 -8.52
CA SER A 4 -8.38 -22.08 -7.78
C SER A 4 -8.59 -22.83 -6.46
N THR A 5 -8.30 -24.13 -6.43
CA THR A 5 -8.31 -24.95 -5.20
C THR A 5 -7.20 -24.53 -4.21
N MET A 6 -6.11 -23.93 -4.70
CA MET A 6 -4.96 -23.48 -3.90
C MET A 6 -5.07 -22.02 -3.48
N ALA A 7 -6.16 -21.32 -3.81
CA ALA A 7 -6.36 -19.92 -3.43
C ALA A 7 -6.49 -19.79 -1.90
N SER A 8 -5.81 -18.79 -1.35
CA SER A 8 -5.76 -18.55 0.09
C SER A 8 -5.45 -17.08 0.39
N GLY A 9 -5.44 -16.75 1.67
CA GLY A 9 -5.13 -15.41 2.16
C GLY A 9 -6.35 -14.70 2.74
N LEU A 10 -6.19 -14.11 3.94
CA LEU A 10 -7.27 -13.46 4.66
C LEU A 10 -6.92 -12.00 4.96
N LYS A 11 -7.90 -11.10 4.86
CA LYS A 11 -7.76 -9.68 5.25
C LYS A 11 -7.48 -9.51 6.75
N SER A 12 -7.89 -10.47 7.60
CA SER A 12 -7.58 -10.48 9.04
C SER A 12 -6.08 -10.52 9.36
N GLN A 13 -5.24 -10.80 8.36
CA GLN A 13 -3.78 -10.78 8.49
C GLN A 13 -3.16 -9.38 8.29
N PHE A 14 -3.96 -8.35 8.02
CA PHE A 14 -3.44 -6.98 7.90
C PHE A 14 -2.87 -6.51 9.25
N GLY A 15 -1.72 -5.82 9.21
CA GLY A 15 -0.96 -5.45 10.40
C GLY A 15 -0.06 -6.55 10.98
N THR A 16 0.01 -7.72 10.33
CA THR A 16 0.88 -8.85 10.73
C THR A 16 1.81 -9.29 9.58
N MET A 17 2.79 -10.15 9.88
CA MET A 17 3.64 -10.81 8.87
C MET A 17 2.84 -11.74 7.93
N GLY A 18 1.63 -12.15 8.31
CA GLY A 18 0.73 -12.92 7.46
C GLY A 18 0.34 -12.20 6.18
N LYS A 19 0.26 -10.86 6.16
CA LYS A 19 -0.08 -10.11 4.95
C LYS A 19 0.94 -10.27 3.80
N PRO A 20 2.24 -10.03 3.96
CA PRO A 20 3.22 -10.31 2.90
C PRO A 20 3.31 -11.80 2.60
N PHE A 21 3.12 -12.69 3.59
CA PHE A 21 3.08 -14.12 3.39
C PHE A 21 1.94 -14.56 2.46
N ASN A 22 0.76 -13.93 2.52
CA ASN A 22 -0.35 -14.22 1.59
C ASN A 22 0.06 -14.03 0.12
N ALA A 23 0.82 -12.98 -0.19
CA ALA A 23 1.33 -12.76 -1.55
C ALA A 23 2.36 -13.83 -1.95
N GLY A 24 3.26 -14.20 -1.05
CA GLY A 24 4.25 -15.27 -1.26
C GLY A 24 3.60 -16.64 -1.50
N ILE A 25 2.59 -16.98 -0.72
CA ILE A 25 1.81 -18.22 -0.90
C ILE A 25 1.12 -18.26 -2.26
N ALA A 26 0.49 -17.15 -2.68
CA ALA A 26 -0.17 -17.09 -3.99
C ALA A 26 0.81 -17.34 -5.14
N ALA A 27 1.99 -16.70 -5.10
CA ALA A 27 3.05 -16.92 -6.09
C ALA A 27 3.58 -18.37 -6.07
N SER A 28 3.83 -18.92 -4.88
CA SER A 28 4.28 -20.32 -4.71
C SER A 28 3.25 -21.31 -5.26
N ASN A 29 1.97 -21.10 -4.96
CA ASN A 29 0.88 -21.97 -5.42
C ASN A 29 0.71 -21.92 -6.94
N ALA A 30 0.89 -20.75 -7.58
CA ALA A 30 0.87 -20.63 -9.03
C ALA A 30 1.98 -21.49 -9.69
N VAL A 31 3.21 -21.43 -9.17
CA VAL A 31 4.33 -22.26 -9.66
C VAL A 31 4.08 -23.74 -9.43
N LYS A 32 3.56 -24.12 -8.24
CA LYS A 32 3.22 -25.52 -7.94
C LYS A 32 2.13 -26.04 -8.88
N ALA A 33 1.08 -25.26 -9.11
CA ALA A 33 -0.01 -25.65 -10.02
C ALA A 33 0.50 -25.86 -11.45
N ALA A 34 1.38 -24.97 -11.95
CA ALA A 34 1.98 -25.13 -13.27
C ALA A 34 2.80 -26.41 -13.37
N LYS A 35 3.68 -26.69 -12.41
CA LYS A 35 4.49 -27.91 -12.38
C LYS A 35 3.67 -29.18 -12.29
N LEU A 36 2.60 -29.19 -11.50
CA LEU A 36 1.70 -30.33 -11.44
C LEU A 36 0.99 -30.56 -12.78
N SER A 37 0.60 -29.48 -13.47
CA SER A 37 -0.01 -29.57 -14.81
C SER A 37 0.98 -30.14 -15.83
N GLU A 38 2.26 -29.80 -15.78
CA GLU A 38 3.32 -30.42 -16.62
C GLU A 38 3.45 -31.90 -16.37
N LEU A 39 3.18 -32.39 -15.17
CA LEU A 39 3.17 -33.80 -14.78
C LEU A 39 1.83 -34.51 -15.10
N ASN A 40 0.96 -33.87 -15.89
CA ASN A 40 -0.37 -34.40 -16.24
C ASN A 40 -1.30 -34.61 -15.03
N PHE A 41 -1.14 -33.80 -13.96
CA PHE A 41 -2.07 -33.78 -12.83
C PHE A 41 -3.42 -33.23 -13.32
N ILE A 42 -4.45 -34.06 -13.30
CA ILE A 42 -5.78 -33.72 -13.83
C ILE A 42 -6.57 -32.94 -12.80
N SER A 43 -7.11 -31.80 -13.22
CA SER A 43 -8.03 -30.97 -12.42
C SER A 43 -9.20 -30.51 -13.30
N ASN A 44 -10.28 -30.01 -12.69
CA ASN A 44 -11.35 -29.35 -13.43
C ASN A 44 -10.79 -28.16 -14.22
N PRO A 45 -10.93 -28.11 -15.56
CA PRO A 45 -10.39 -27.04 -16.38
C PRO A 45 -10.98 -25.65 -16.02
N ASP A 46 -12.25 -25.60 -15.58
CA ASP A 46 -12.89 -24.39 -15.09
C ASP A 46 -13.13 -24.44 -13.57
N GLY A 47 -12.08 -24.40 -12.79
CA GLY A 47 -12.19 -24.33 -11.33
C GLY A 47 -12.68 -22.99 -10.79
N LEU A 48 -12.78 -21.94 -11.62
CA LEU A 48 -13.28 -20.64 -11.21
C LEU A 48 -14.79 -20.51 -11.39
N GLY A 49 -15.30 -20.79 -12.59
CA GLY A 49 -16.67 -20.47 -13.01
C GLY A 49 -17.64 -21.64 -13.05
N SER A 50 -17.16 -22.90 -12.92
CA SER A 50 -18.02 -24.07 -12.87
C SER A 50 -18.93 -24.09 -11.63
N SER A 51 -20.01 -24.88 -11.68
CA SER A 51 -20.82 -25.16 -10.50
C SER A 51 -19.96 -25.72 -9.38
N GLN A 52 -20.17 -25.22 -8.15
CA GLN A 52 -19.32 -25.48 -6.99
C GLN A 52 -17.84 -25.07 -7.17
N GLY A 53 -17.56 -24.22 -8.17
CA GLY A 53 -16.24 -23.63 -8.38
C GLY A 53 -15.93 -22.53 -7.36
N PHE A 54 -14.74 -21.91 -7.51
CA PHE A 54 -14.25 -20.92 -6.54
C PHE A 54 -15.23 -19.75 -6.33
N ILE A 55 -15.80 -19.21 -7.41
CA ILE A 55 -16.70 -18.06 -7.35
C ILE A 55 -17.97 -18.39 -6.58
N GLU A 56 -18.65 -19.50 -6.95
CA GLU A 56 -19.89 -19.91 -6.30
C GLU A 56 -19.68 -20.25 -4.81
N THR A 57 -18.55 -20.89 -4.49
CA THR A 57 -18.22 -21.30 -3.12
C THR A 57 -17.86 -20.11 -2.21
N HIS A 58 -17.25 -19.05 -2.74
CA HIS A 58 -16.68 -17.96 -1.93
C HIS A 58 -17.40 -16.63 -2.09
N SER A 59 -18.39 -16.50 -2.98
CA SER A 59 -19.14 -15.27 -3.19
C SER A 59 -20.65 -15.51 -3.07
N PRO A 60 -21.35 -14.76 -2.18
CA PRO A 60 -22.79 -14.86 -2.08
C PRO A 60 -23.52 -14.27 -3.30
N ASN A 61 -22.86 -13.43 -4.11
CA ASN A 61 -23.44 -12.72 -5.27
C ASN A 61 -22.58 -13.01 -6.51
N THR A 62 -22.92 -14.04 -7.27
CA THR A 62 -22.20 -14.42 -8.48
C THR A 62 -22.67 -13.63 -9.71
N HIS A 63 -22.04 -12.50 -10.00
CA HIS A 63 -22.17 -11.81 -11.28
C HIS A 63 -21.01 -12.19 -12.22
N LEU A 64 -21.10 -13.37 -12.85
CA LEU A 64 -20.10 -13.87 -13.82
C LEU A 64 -19.92 -12.95 -15.03
N SER A 65 -20.88 -12.07 -15.33
CA SER A 65 -20.81 -11.09 -16.43
C SER A 65 -19.57 -10.15 -16.32
N VAL A 66 -19.01 -9.97 -15.13
CA VAL A 66 -17.79 -9.16 -14.94
C VAL A 66 -16.56 -9.83 -15.56
N TYR A 67 -16.53 -11.16 -15.67
CA TYR A 67 -15.41 -11.95 -16.23
C TYR A 67 -15.48 -12.10 -17.75
N ASN A 68 -16.67 -11.94 -18.34
CA ASN A 68 -16.90 -12.01 -19.79
C ASN A 68 -16.63 -10.69 -20.52
N ARG A 69 -15.92 -9.73 -19.90
CA ARG A 69 -15.57 -8.48 -20.56
C ARG A 69 -14.60 -8.72 -21.70
N SER A 70 -14.96 -8.18 -22.86
CA SER A 70 -14.18 -8.22 -24.09
C SER A 70 -12.70 -7.91 -23.84
N THR A 71 -11.81 -8.73 -24.40
CA THR A 71 -10.35 -8.53 -24.45
C THR A 71 -9.91 -7.28 -25.22
N ARG A 72 -10.85 -6.51 -25.80
CA ARG A 72 -10.61 -5.26 -26.56
C ARG A 72 -10.49 -4.02 -25.67
N LEU A 73 -10.57 -4.15 -24.35
CA LEU A 73 -10.33 -3.02 -23.43
C LEU A 73 -8.83 -2.71 -23.34
N PRO A 74 -8.43 -1.44 -23.20
CA PRO A 74 -7.04 -1.07 -22.99
C PRO A 74 -6.46 -1.82 -21.79
N PHE A 75 -5.18 -2.16 -21.87
CA PHE A 75 -4.48 -2.83 -20.75
C PHE A 75 -4.61 -1.99 -19.49
N ARG A 76 -5.05 -2.62 -18.40
CA ARG A 76 -5.18 -1.93 -17.10
C ARG A 76 -3.83 -1.54 -16.50
N PHE A 77 -2.74 -2.10 -17.02
CA PHE A 77 -1.38 -1.77 -16.61
C PHE A 77 -1.03 -0.29 -16.83
N ASP A 78 -1.70 0.38 -17.77
CA ASP A 78 -1.53 1.82 -18.00
C ASP A 78 -2.06 2.70 -16.85
N LYS A 79 -2.81 2.10 -15.90
CA LYS A 79 -3.40 2.78 -14.74
C LYS A 79 -2.79 2.29 -13.42
N VAL A 80 -1.47 2.18 -13.38
CA VAL A 80 -0.73 1.76 -12.18
C VAL A 80 -0.67 2.90 -11.17
N ASN A 81 -0.96 2.60 -9.91
CA ASN A 81 -0.73 3.50 -8.79
C ASN A 81 0.63 3.21 -8.15
N TYR A 82 1.40 4.25 -7.86
CA TYR A 82 2.72 4.13 -7.25
C TYR A 82 2.64 4.22 -5.72
N LYS A 83 3.34 3.33 -5.03
CA LYS A 83 3.50 3.38 -3.57
C LYS A 83 4.73 4.17 -3.19
N LEU A 84 4.55 5.45 -2.89
CA LEU A 84 5.63 6.36 -2.52
C LEU A 84 6.05 6.24 -1.04
N HIS A 85 5.21 5.65 -0.19
CA HIS A 85 5.47 5.50 1.25
C HIS A 85 5.53 4.02 1.64
N ALA A 86 6.25 3.70 2.72
CA ALA A 86 6.46 2.34 3.20
C ALA A 86 5.30 1.81 4.09
N CYS A 87 4.07 2.19 3.76
CA CYS A 87 2.86 1.86 4.51
C CYS A 87 1.70 1.40 3.62
N CYS A 88 0.52 1.17 4.16
CA CYS A 88 -0.67 0.82 3.39
C CYS A 88 -1.03 1.92 2.40
N HIS A 89 -1.46 1.52 1.19
CA HIS A 89 -1.83 2.48 0.13
C HIS A 89 -2.96 3.43 0.55
N GLY A 90 -3.89 2.97 1.39
CA GLY A 90 -4.97 3.80 1.92
C GLY A 90 -4.51 5.01 2.73
N LEU A 91 -3.27 5.00 3.23
CA LEU A 91 -2.71 6.14 3.98
C LEU A 91 -2.08 7.20 3.08
N HIS A 92 -1.79 6.88 1.80
CA HIS A 92 -0.96 7.72 0.95
C HIS A 92 -1.58 9.09 0.65
N ALA A 93 -2.89 9.16 0.37
CA ALA A 93 -3.54 10.44 0.10
C ALA A 93 -3.47 11.39 1.30
N ALA A 94 -3.64 10.86 2.52
CA ALA A 94 -3.51 11.65 3.75
C ALA A 94 -2.07 12.13 3.97
N ILE A 95 -1.06 11.28 3.71
CA ILE A 95 0.35 11.68 3.79
C ILE A 95 0.66 12.81 2.81
N GLU A 96 0.18 12.71 1.57
CA GLU A 96 0.41 13.74 0.55
C GLU A 96 -0.27 15.07 0.93
N ALA A 97 -1.51 15.04 1.43
CA ALA A 97 -2.19 16.23 1.94
C ALA A 97 -1.42 16.88 3.10
N LEU A 98 -0.91 16.07 4.04
CA LEU A 98 -0.06 16.54 5.14
C LEU A 98 1.28 17.11 4.63
N ASN A 99 1.88 16.54 3.60
CA ASN A 99 3.11 17.07 2.99
C ASN A 99 2.87 18.43 2.35
N ILE A 100 1.70 18.67 1.74
CA ILE A 100 1.31 20.00 1.26
C ILE A 100 1.20 20.95 2.44
N ALA A 101 0.50 20.58 3.51
CA ALA A 101 0.38 21.39 4.72
C ALA A 101 1.75 21.74 5.34
N LYS A 102 2.69 20.78 5.31
CA LYS A 102 4.07 20.99 5.78
C LYS A 102 4.83 21.99 4.90
N THR A 103 4.72 21.86 3.58
CA THR A 103 5.35 22.77 2.62
C THR A 103 4.83 24.21 2.79
N GLU A 104 3.54 24.35 3.10
CA GLU A 104 2.91 25.64 3.39
C GLU A 104 3.13 26.13 4.84
N LYS A 105 3.97 25.43 5.62
CA LYS A 105 4.34 25.77 7.00
C LYS A 105 3.19 25.70 8.01
N TYR A 106 2.15 24.92 7.73
CA TYR A 106 1.07 24.66 8.69
C TYR A 106 1.41 23.57 9.69
N LEU A 107 2.42 22.74 9.43
CA LEU A 107 2.83 21.65 10.32
C LEU A 107 4.17 21.94 10.99
N SER A 108 4.14 22.01 12.32
CA SER A 108 5.31 21.89 13.17
C SER A 108 4.92 21.17 14.47
N PRO A 109 5.83 20.42 15.11
CA PRO A 109 5.50 19.68 16.33
C PRO A 109 4.97 20.57 17.46
N GLN A 110 5.48 21.81 17.58
CA GLN A 110 5.09 22.77 18.59
C GLN A 110 3.81 23.52 18.24
N GLY A 111 3.60 23.84 16.94
CA GLY A 111 2.49 24.67 16.48
C GLY A 111 1.19 23.91 16.27
N VAL A 112 1.22 22.63 15.90
CA VAL A 112 0.01 21.85 15.66
C VAL A 112 -0.80 21.68 16.94
N ARG A 113 -2.09 22.08 16.89
CA ARG A 113 -3.07 21.92 17.96
C ARG A 113 -3.97 20.71 17.74
N ALA A 114 -4.52 20.57 16.54
CA ALA A 114 -5.34 19.43 16.13
C ALA A 114 -5.24 19.18 14.62
N ILE A 115 -5.46 17.94 14.21
CA ILE A 115 -5.60 17.52 12.82
C ILE A 115 -6.83 16.63 12.70
N ASN A 116 -7.70 16.94 11.74
CA ASN A 116 -8.85 16.12 11.40
C ASN A 116 -8.65 15.54 10.00
N ILE A 117 -8.53 14.21 9.90
CA ILE A 117 -8.33 13.48 8.66
C ILE A 117 -9.66 12.85 8.27
N THR A 118 -10.18 13.15 7.08
CA THR A 118 -11.38 12.50 6.53
C THR A 118 -10.98 11.64 5.33
N VAL A 119 -11.42 10.38 5.34
CA VAL A 119 -11.10 9.37 4.33
C VAL A 119 -12.31 8.53 3.97
N SER A 120 -12.23 7.75 2.89
CA SER A 120 -13.29 6.80 2.50
C SER A 120 -13.55 5.76 3.60
N SER A 121 -14.84 5.41 3.80
CA SER A 121 -15.26 4.36 4.73
C SER A 121 -14.72 2.96 4.36
N SER A 122 -14.30 2.73 3.12
CA SER A 122 -13.66 1.48 2.69
C SER A 122 -12.33 1.19 3.42
N TRP A 123 -11.71 2.21 4.01
CA TRP A 123 -10.49 2.06 4.81
C TRP A 123 -10.75 1.71 6.27
N ARG A 124 -12.01 1.73 6.72
CA ARG A 124 -12.40 1.24 8.05
C ARG A 124 -12.10 -0.26 8.17
N GLY A 125 -11.53 -0.69 9.28
CA GLY A 125 -11.07 -2.06 9.48
C GLY A 125 -9.82 -2.45 8.69
N VAL A 126 -9.22 -1.49 7.92
CA VAL A 126 -7.97 -1.70 7.17
C VAL A 126 -6.86 -0.78 7.66
N CYS A 127 -7.15 0.52 7.80
CA CYS A 127 -6.16 1.56 8.15
C CYS A 127 -6.57 2.36 9.39
N ASP A 128 -7.42 1.85 10.24
CA ASP A 128 -7.99 2.54 11.40
C ASP A 128 -7.39 2.12 12.76
N ILE A 129 -6.16 1.60 12.75
CA ILE A 129 -5.46 1.30 14.00
C ILE A 129 -5.08 2.62 14.67
N GLU A 130 -5.85 2.98 15.70
CA GLU A 130 -5.63 4.23 16.43
C GLU A 130 -4.35 4.21 17.26
N LYS A 131 -4.10 3.09 17.96
CA LYS A 131 -2.97 2.92 18.88
C LYS A 131 -2.13 1.71 18.48
N PRO A 132 -1.25 1.86 17.48
CA PRO A 132 -0.40 0.76 17.03
C PRO A 132 0.56 0.32 18.14
N GLN A 133 0.71 -0.99 18.31
CA GLN A 133 1.60 -1.60 19.30
C GLN A 133 2.91 -2.10 18.68
N THR A 134 2.98 -2.16 17.36
CA THR A 134 4.17 -2.52 16.58
C THR A 134 4.34 -1.58 15.40
N GLY A 135 5.56 -1.40 14.91
CA GLY A 135 5.82 -0.60 13.72
C GLY A 135 5.07 -1.14 12.49
N LEU A 136 4.85 -2.47 12.44
CA LEU A 136 4.03 -3.07 11.40
C LEU A 136 2.56 -2.62 11.47
N GLN A 137 1.98 -2.50 12.67
CA GLN A 137 0.65 -1.89 12.87
C GLN A 137 0.65 -0.40 12.52
N GLY A 138 1.76 0.32 12.78
CA GLY A 138 1.94 1.71 12.39
C GLY A 138 1.74 1.94 10.89
N LYS A 139 2.07 0.95 10.04
CA LYS A 139 1.82 0.99 8.59
C LYS A 139 0.34 0.96 8.21
N PHE A 140 -0.58 0.84 9.17
CA PHE A 140 -2.03 0.82 9.03
C PHE A 140 -2.73 1.84 9.96
N SER A 141 -2.01 2.87 10.41
CA SER A 141 -2.49 3.89 11.33
C SER A 141 -2.40 5.28 10.74
N TYR A 142 -3.55 5.95 10.54
CA TYR A 142 -3.59 7.38 10.16
C TYR A 142 -2.97 8.25 11.25
N HIS A 143 -3.20 7.92 12.53
CA HIS A 143 -2.63 8.66 13.66
C HIS A 143 -1.10 8.62 13.62
N TYR A 144 -0.53 7.44 13.40
CA TYR A 144 0.91 7.26 13.38
C TYR A 144 1.58 7.95 12.19
N ILE A 145 1.04 7.78 10.96
CA ILE A 145 1.66 8.41 9.78
C ILE A 145 1.57 9.93 9.82
N ALA A 146 0.47 10.48 10.36
CA ALA A 146 0.35 11.93 10.52
C ALA A 146 1.36 12.45 11.54
N ALA A 147 1.55 11.76 12.66
CA ALA A 147 2.58 12.10 13.65
C ALA A 147 3.99 12.03 13.03
N LEU A 148 4.30 11.02 12.21
CA LEU A 148 5.58 10.94 11.49
C LEU A 148 5.82 12.18 10.61
N VAL A 149 4.80 12.60 9.83
CA VAL A 149 4.92 13.78 8.95
C VAL A 149 5.13 15.05 9.77
N ILE A 150 4.38 15.24 10.87
CA ILE A 150 4.51 16.41 11.76
C ILE A 150 5.91 16.48 12.36
N CYS A 151 6.44 15.35 12.85
CA CYS A 151 7.77 15.24 13.44
C CYS A 151 8.90 15.23 12.40
N GLY A 152 8.59 15.22 11.10
CA GLY A 152 9.59 15.31 10.02
C GLY A 152 10.26 13.99 9.64
N PHE A 153 9.74 12.85 10.08
CA PHE A 153 10.26 11.54 9.71
C PHE A 153 9.92 11.16 8.27
N ASN A 154 10.80 10.37 7.66
CA ASN A 154 10.63 9.92 6.28
C ASN A 154 9.65 8.72 6.20
N THR A 155 8.44 8.96 5.75
CA THR A 155 7.42 7.92 5.59
C THR A 155 7.71 6.91 4.46
N ALA A 156 8.73 7.15 3.62
CA ALA A 156 9.17 6.21 2.60
C ALA A 156 10.17 5.17 3.15
N ALA A 157 10.86 5.48 4.25
CA ALA A 157 11.88 4.64 4.86
C ALA A 157 11.27 3.60 5.83
N LEU A 158 11.93 2.43 5.93
CA LEU A 158 11.47 1.34 6.82
C LEU A 158 11.74 1.64 8.29
N ASP A 159 12.83 2.34 8.60
CA ASP A 159 13.23 2.69 9.96
C ASP A 159 12.17 3.54 10.69
N SER A 160 11.41 4.36 9.95
CA SER A 160 10.26 5.09 10.50
C SER A 160 9.13 4.17 11.02
N PHE A 161 9.19 2.87 10.70
CA PHE A 161 8.23 1.86 11.10
C PHE A 161 8.87 0.71 11.90
N PHE A 162 10.00 0.94 12.57
CA PHE A 162 10.54 0.02 13.54
C PHE A 162 9.78 0.14 14.88
N ASP A 163 9.76 -0.92 15.65
CA ASP A 163 9.00 -0.98 16.92
C ASP A 163 9.52 0.06 17.93
N GLU A 164 10.83 0.36 17.91
CA GLU A 164 11.47 1.37 18.74
C GLU A 164 10.90 2.79 18.52
N MET A 165 10.44 3.08 17.30
CA MET A 165 9.84 4.38 16.97
C MET A 165 8.51 4.63 17.70
N LEU A 166 7.81 3.58 18.10
CA LEU A 166 6.57 3.70 18.89
C LEU A 166 6.82 4.19 20.32
N ALA A 167 8.04 4.03 20.83
CA ALA A 167 8.44 4.57 22.12
C ALA A 167 8.81 6.07 22.07
N ASN A 168 8.86 6.67 20.88
CA ASN A 168 9.19 8.09 20.72
C ASN A 168 8.08 8.98 21.31
N ILE A 169 8.44 9.77 22.33
CA ILE A 169 7.52 10.61 23.09
C ILE A 169 6.90 11.70 22.20
N GLU A 170 7.67 12.28 21.28
CA GLU A 170 7.18 13.34 20.39
C GLU A 170 6.13 12.80 19.42
N ILE A 171 6.37 11.64 18.79
CA ILE A 171 5.40 10.96 17.93
C ILE A 171 4.12 10.69 18.72
N ASN A 172 4.22 10.11 19.91
CA ASN A 172 3.06 9.78 20.75
C ASN A 172 2.27 11.04 21.15
N ASN A 173 2.92 12.15 21.42
CA ASN A 173 2.26 13.41 21.71
C ASN A 173 1.52 13.97 20.50
N GLN A 174 2.08 13.83 19.29
CA GLN A 174 1.38 14.24 18.07
C GLN A 174 0.19 13.34 17.75
N MET A 175 0.31 12.01 17.91
CA MET A 175 -0.79 11.08 17.68
C MET A 175 -2.06 11.45 18.43
N ARG A 176 -1.95 11.96 19.65
CA ARG A 176 -3.08 12.40 20.51
C ARG A 176 -3.86 13.60 19.94
N LYS A 177 -3.27 14.35 19.01
CA LYS A 177 -3.88 15.53 18.38
C LYS A 177 -4.66 15.20 17.10
N ILE A 178 -4.70 13.93 16.70
CA ILE A 178 -5.22 13.49 15.42
C ILE A 178 -6.58 12.82 15.61
N THR A 179 -7.54 13.23 14.81
CA THR A 179 -8.87 12.58 14.71
C THR A 179 -9.07 12.07 13.30
N VAL A 180 -9.65 10.88 13.15
CA VAL A 180 -9.93 10.26 11.86
C VAL A 180 -11.43 10.07 11.70
N SER A 181 -11.98 10.54 10.59
CA SER A 181 -13.38 10.40 10.20
C SER A 181 -13.51 9.62 8.89
N PHE A 182 -14.53 8.79 8.80
CA PHE A 182 -14.81 7.95 7.63
C PHE A 182 -16.07 8.41 6.93
N ASN A 183 -15.99 8.66 5.61
CA ASN A 183 -17.07 9.16 4.78
C ASN A 183 -17.42 8.13 3.69
N GLU A 184 -18.69 7.71 3.63
CA GLU A 184 -19.18 6.71 2.67
C GLU A 184 -19.20 7.22 1.22
N ASN A 185 -19.30 8.53 1.03
CA ASN A 185 -19.36 9.17 -0.29
C ASN A 185 -17.99 9.61 -0.80
N MET A 186 -16.92 9.32 -0.06
CA MET A 186 -15.55 9.70 -0.44
C MET A 186 -14.87 8.58 -1.23
N GLU A 187 -14.20 8.96 -2.32
CA GLU A 187 -13.40 8.03 -3.13
C GLU A 187 -12.19 7.48 -2.35
N ASP A 188 -11.84 6.23 -2.58
CA ASP A 188 -10.72 5.54 -1.89
C ASP A 188 -9.35 6.19 -2.13
N SER A 189 -9.21 6.91 -3.23
CA SER A 189 -7.97 7.60 -3.62
C SER A 189 -7.82 8.99 -2.99
N TYR A 190 -8.84 9.48 -2.29
CA TYR A 190 -8.91 10.85 -1.81
C TYR A 190 -8.82 10.96 -0.29
N SER A 191 -8.20 12.02 0.19
CA SER A 191 -8.20 12.44 1.60
C SER A 191 -8.32 13.94 1.73
N SER A 192 -9.04 14.36 2.77
CA SER A 192 -9.15 15.75 3.22
C SER A 192 -8.57 15.85 4.63
N VAL A 193 -7.70 16.83 4.86
CA VAL A 193 -6.98 17.02 6.11
C VAL A 193 -7.13 18.46 6.57
N ILE A 194 -7.90 18.68 7.63
CA ILE A 194 -8.04 20.00 8.27
C ILE A 194 -6.97 20.14 9.34
N VAL A 195 -6.18 21.21 9.26
CA VAL A 195 -5.09 21.50 10.18
C VAL A 195 -5.43 22.73 11.01
N HIS A 196 -5.33 22.59 12.33
CA HIS A 196 -5.41 23.67 13.30
C HIS A 196 -4.02 23.91 13.89
N SER A 197 -3.41 25.04 13.57
CA SER A 197 -2.08 25.43 14.07
C SER A 197 -2.12 26.76 14.76
N GLU A 198 -1.28 26.91 15.79
CA GLU A 198 -1.19 28.12 16.57
C GLU A 198 -0.80 29.33 15.73
N GLY A 199 -1.53 30.41 15.86
CA GLY A 199 -1.30 31.67 15.14
C GLY A 199 -1.70 31.62 13.65
N LEU A 200 -2.29 30.53 13.16
CA LEU A 200 -2.79 30.40 11.79
C LEU A 200 -4.30 30.15 11.80
N SER A 201 -4.98 30.59 10.72
CA SER A 201 -6.36 30.19 10.47
C SER A 201 -6.41 28.72 10.13
N GLU A 202 -7.53 28.05 10.50
CA GLU A 202 -7.82 26.69 10.06
C GLU A 202 -7.74 26.58 8.54
N LYS A 203 -7.12 25.50 8.04
CA LYS A 203 -7.01 25.26 6.60
C LYS A 203 -7.21 23.80 6.26
N ASN A 204 -7.96 23.55 5.18
CA ASN A 204 -8.14 22.22 4.59
C ASN A 204 -7.11 21.98 3.48
N PHE A 205 -6.50 20.81 3.53
CA PHE A 205 -5.56 20.29 2.54
C PHE A 205 -6.10 18.98 1.96
N GLU A 206 -6.09 18.86 0.66
CA GLU A 206 -6.72 17.73 -0.03
C GLU A 206 -5.74 17.09 -0.99
N PHE A 207 -5.87 15.77 -1.18
CA PHE A 207 -5.10 15.06 -2.18
C PHE A 207 -5.89 13.90 -2.78
N ASP A 208 -5.81 13.76 -4.11
CA ASP A 208 -6.39 12.66 -4.87
C ASP A 208 -5.29 11.92 -5.65
N LEU A 209 -5.00 10.69 -5.24
CA LEU A 209 -3.98 9.85 -5.86
C LEU A 209 -4.25 9.60 -7.35
N LYS A 210 -5.53 9.50 -7.77
CA LYS A 210 -5.89 9.27 -9.19
C LYS A 210 -5.54 10.46 -10.08
N LYS A 211 -5.64 11.69 -9.55
CA LYS A 211 -5.41 12.92 -10.30
C LYS A 211 -3.94 13.36 -10.32
N ASN A 212 -3.20 13.02 -9.26
CA ASN A 212 -1.91 13.64 -8.97
C ASN A 212 -0.71 12.69 -9.12
N GLN A 213 -0.91 11.44 -9.59
CA GLN A 213 0.21 10.50 -9.80
C GLN A 213 0.49 10.28 -11.30
N LYS A 214 1.31 11.13 -11.89
CA LYS A 214 1.89 10.86 -13.21
C LYS A 214 3.20 10.08 -13.04
N ALA A 215 3.46 9.13 -13.95
CA ALA A 215 4.66 8.29 -13.93
C ALA A 215 5.95 9.13 -13.89
N ILE A 216 6.00 10.21 -14.66
CA ILE A 216 7.18 11.06 -14.77
C ILE A 216 7.49 11.78 -13.45
N ASP A 217 6.45 12.19 -12.69
CA ASP A 217 6.60 12.89 -11.43
C ASP A 217 6.89 11.91 -10.28
N ALA A 218 6.43 10.66 -10.42
CA ALA A 218 6.65 9.61 -9.43
C ALA A 218 8.07 9.01 -9.48
N TYR A 219 8.72 9.02 -10.66
CA TYR A 219 10.00 8.32 -10.86
C TYR A 219 11.12 8.75 -9.91
N PRO A 220 11.43 10.05 -9.72
CA PRO A 220 12.46 10.48 -8.77
C PRO A 220 12.16 9.98 -7.34
N ARG A 221 10.92 10.15 -6.89
CA ARG A 221 10.47 9.72 -5.55
C ARG A 221 10.50 8.21 -5.36
N LEU A 222 10.22 7.43 -6.43
CA LEU A 222 10.35 5.97 -6.40
C LEU A 222 11.82 5.54 -6.30
N LYS A 223 12.72 6.26 -6.96
CA LYS A 223 14.15 6.03 -6.83
C LYS A 223 14.64 6.31 -5.42
N ASP A 224 14.29 7.47 -4.85
CA ASP A 224 14.63 7.84 -3.48
C ASP A 224 14.09 6.81 -2.47
N LYS A 225 12.86 6.34 -2.69
CA LYS A 225 12.29 5.26 -1.88
C LYS A 225 13.05 3.96 -2.03
N ALA A 226 13.44 3.57 -3.24
CA ALA A 226 14.22 2.36 -3.46
C ALA A 226 15.59 2.46 -2.75
N GLU A 227 16.25 3.60 -2.81
CA GLU A 227 17.49 3.85 -2.07
C GLU A 227 17.30 3.80 -0.55
N SER A 228 16.17 4.26 -0.03
CA SER A 228 15.82 4.14 1.40
C SER A 228 15.54 2.70 1.85
N LEU A 229 15.10 1.82 0.94
CA LEU A 229 14.73 0.44 1.24
C LEU A 229 15.88 -0.55 1.01
N LEU A 230 16.73 -0.30 0.02
CA LEU A 230 17.70 -1.26 -0.52
C LEU A 230 19.15 -0.79 -0.35
N ASP A 231 19.41 0.44 0.02
CA ASP A 231 20.64 1.22 -0.14
C ASP A 231 20.94 1.64 -1.60
N LYS A 232 21.93 2.54 -1.76
CA LYS A 232 22.25 3.12 -3.07
C LYS A 232 22.88 2.11 -4.04
N GLU A 233 23.77 1.26 -3.56
CA GLU A 233 24.49 0.29 -4.42
C GLU A 233 23.55 -0.81 -4.92
N LYS A 234 22.71 -1.36 -4.06
CA LYS A 234 21.70 -2.35 -4.45
C LYS A 234 20.66 -1.75 -5.38
N THR A 235 20.21 -0.51 -5.11
CA THR A 235 19.30 0.21 -6.01
C THR A 235 19.91 0.40 -7.38
N LYS A 236 21.17 0.85 -7.48
CA LYS A 236 21.89 1.01 -8.74
C LYS A 236 21.99 -0.31 -9.51
N THR A 237 22.34 -1.39 -8.82
CA THR A 237 22.42 -2.74 -9.42
C THR A 237 21.06 -3.20 -9.96
N LEU A 238 19.98 -2.99 -9.20
CA LEU A 238 18.63 -3.32 -9.64
C LEU A 238 18.23 -2.52 -10.88
N TYR A 239 18.45 -1.22 -10.88
CA TYR A 239 18.14 -0.37 -12.04
C TYR A 239 18.96 -0.75 -13.28
N SER A 240 20.25 -1.08 -13.12
CA SER A 240 21.08 -1.59 -14.22
C SER A 240 20.51 -2.89 -14.79
N LEU A 241 20.16 -3.85 -13.92
CA LEU A 241 19.55 -5.12 -14.32
C LEU A 241 18.24 -4.93 -15.07
N LEU A 242 17.36 -4.06 -14.57
CA LEU A 242 16.04 -3.79 -15.20
C LEU A 242 16.14 -3.00 -16.51
N SER A 243 17.21 -2.22 -16.70
CA SER A 243 17.45 -1.43 -17.92
C SER A 243 18.13 -2.22 -19.03
N ASP A 244 18.73 -3.36 -18.71
CA ASP A 244 19.40 -4.24 -19.67
C ASP A 244 18.36 -5.14 -20.35
N LYS A 245 17.92 -4.73 -21.53
CA LYS A 245 16.87 -5.45 -22.28
C LYS A 245 17.27 -6.88 -22.68
N ASP A 246 18.55 -7.14 -22.83
CA ASP A 246 19.06 -8.43 -23.30
C ASP A 246 19.23 -9.42 -22.14
N ASN A 247 19.61 -8.93 -20.96
CA ASN A 247 19.88 -9.75 -19.78
C ASN A 247 18.81 -9.70 -18.68
N CYS A 248 17.79 -8.83 -18.82
CA CYS A 248 16.68 -8.76 -17.87
C CYS A 248 15.76 -9.97 -18.02
N SER A 249 15.92 -10.93 -17.14
CA SER A 249 15.09 -12.14 -17.08
C SER A 249 14.54 -12.37 -15.67
N ALA A 250 13.43 -13.11 -15.56
CA ALA A 250 12.90 -13.52 -14.27
C ALA A 250 13.92 -14.30 -13.43
N GLN A 251 14.79 -15.08 -14.09
CA GLN A 251 15.86 -15.82 -13.43
C GLN A 251 16.94 -14.87 -12.88
N ALA A 252 17.36 -13.86 -13.66
CA ALA A 252 18.34 -12.88 -13.23
C ALA A 252 17.83 -12.05 -12.03
N ILE A 253 16.59 -11.56 -12.12
CA ILE A 253 15.93 -10.85 -11.01
C ILE A 253 15.81 -11.76 -9.78
N GLY A 254 15.38 -13.00 -9.95
CA GLY A 254 15.25 -13.97 -8.87
C GLY A 254 16.59 -14.32 -8.22
N SER A 255 17.67 -14.38 -8.99
CA SER A 255 19.03 -14.59 -8.48
C SER A 255 19.51 -13.38 -7.67
N TRP A 256 19.25 -12.18 -8.17
CA TRP A 256 19.55 -10.95 -7.44
C TRP A 256 18.79 -10.87 -6.11
N ILE A 257 17.47 -11.19 -6.08
CA ILE A 257 16.68 -11.21 -4.85
C ILE A 257 17.23 -12.22 -3.82
N ARG A 258 17.68 -13.39 -4.26
CA ARG A 258 18.24 -14.42 -3.36
C ARG A 258 19.62 -14.07 -2.80
N ALA A 259 20.30 -13.09 -3.36
CA ALA A 259 21.60 -12.60 -2.87
C ALA A 259 21.48 -11.59 -1.70
N PHE A 260 20.26 -11.27 -1.29
CA PHE A 260 19.96 -10.53 -0.05
C PHE A 260 20.00 -11.49 1.13
#